data_61209e5691085453ac378832f9b5fd8f
#
_entry.id   61209e5691085453ac378832f9b5fd8f
#
_cell.length_a   1.000
_cell.length_b   1.000
_cell.length_c   1.000
_cell.angle_alpha   90.00
_cell.angle_beta   90.00
_cell.angle_gamma   90.00
#
_symmetry.space_group_name_H-M   'P 1'
#
loop_
_entity.id
_entity.type
_entity.pdbx_description
1 polymer ?
#
loop_
_entity_poly.entity_id
_entity_poly.type
_entity_poly.pdbx_seq_one_letter_code
_entity_poly.pdbx_strand_id
1 'polypeptide(L)'
;FLNELRNQGYYDEALVYLKDMEASPIAPVTFKDIVTYERAKTLLASLAVVRERVKLESILDSAEQSLDLFITEHRTHPLMGEATELFANLLIKRAELNQEQVDDEGVAEGIKQSLLADSRKQLKKANEIFGNVREDIKQKILRIDSKTTDPQLKTMLGEYRVRYMQVRLNLPQTTLLLAGTYPEGAPEREKLLTEAVDEFTGVRKAYQAFQGTFFLATLGLAEGYAKKGNIDDALLY
;
A
#
# COMPACT_ATOMS: atom_id res chain seq x y z
N PHE A 1 -0.47 3.55 22.88
CA PHE A 1 0.41 2.48 23.34
C PHE A 1 0.90 1.61 22.17
N LEU A 2 0.02 0.92 21.40
CA LEU A 2 0.43 0.06 20.26
C LEU A 2 1.22 0.81 19.20
N ASN A 3 0.81 2.03 18.84
CA ASN A 3 1.55 2.85 17.88
C ASN A 3 2.96 3.16 18.39
N GLU A 4 3.11 3.39 19.70
CA GLU A 4 4.42 3.65 20.30
C GLU A 4 5.31 2.42 20.25
N LEU A 5 4.80 1.23 20.59
CA LEU A 5 5.54 -0.02 20.45
C LEU A 5 6.04 -0.23 19.01
N ARG A 6 5.15 -0.03 18.03
CA ARG A 6 5.52 -0.13 16.60
C ARG A 6 6.59 0.88 16.18
N ASN A 7 6.46 2.14 16.64
CA ASN A 7 7.42 3.20 16.32
C ASN A 7 8.81 2.93 16.90
N GLN A 8 8.87 2.23 18.02
CA GLN A 8 10.13 1.80 18.66
C GLN A 8 10.64 0.46 18.15
N GLY A 9 9.92 -0.21 17.25
CA GLY A 9 10.31 -1.51 16.68
C GLY A 9 10.00 -2.71 17.59
N TYR A 10 9.23 -2.54 18.67
CA TYR A 10 8.82 -3.61 19.59
C TYR A 10 7.59 -4.35 19.04
N TYR A 11 7.77 -5.01 17.89
CA TYR A 11 6.67 -5.68 17.19
C TYR A 11 6.20 -6.93 17.91
N ASP A 12 7.12 -7.71 18.47
CA ASP A 12 6.80 -8.95 19.19
C ASP A 12 6.01 -8.65 20.46
N GLU A 13 6.40 -7.63 21.21
CA GLU A 13 5.68 -7.16 22.39
C GLU A 13 4.29 -6.64 22.04
N ALA A 14 4.16 -5.94 20.92
CA ALA A 14 2.88 -5.49 20.43
C ALA A 14 1.95 -6.65 20.04
N LEU A 15 2.48 -7.72 19.43
CA LEU A 15 1.73 -8.92 19.09
C LEU A 15 1.31 -9.72 20.34
N VAL A 16 2.20 -9.84 21.34
CA VAL A 16 1.87 -10.45 22.62
C VAL A 16 0.77 -9.68 23.32
N TYR A 17 0.90 -8.35 23.41
CA TYR A 17 -0.14 -7.49 23.98
C TYR A 17 -1.49 -7.67 23.30
N LEU A 18 -1.54 -7.71 21.96
CA LEU A 18 -2.78 -7.92 21.21
C LEU A 18 -3.42 -9.27 21.52
N LYS A 19 -2.62 -10.34 21.62
CA LYS A 19 -3.07 -11.67 22.02
C LYS A 19 -3.67 -11.69 23.43
N ASP A 20 -3.00 -11.05 24.38
CA ASP A 20 -3.44 -10.98 25.76
C ASP A 20 -4.74 -10.19 25.90
N MET A 21 -4.85 -9.07 25.16
CA MET A 21 -6.06 -8.24 25.14
C MET A 21 -7.24 -8.95 24.49
N GLU A 22 -7.02 -9.75 23.44
CA GLU A 22 -8.06 -10.56 22.81
C GLU A 22 -8.65 -11.58 23.79
N ALA A 23 -7.80 -12.23 24.58
CA ALA A 23 -8.19 -13.23 25.57
C ALA A 23 -8.74 -12.61 26.86
N SER A 24 -8.48 -11.33 27.15
CA SER A 24 -8.82 -10.68 28.41
C SER A 24 -10.34 -10.48 28.55
N PRO A 25 -10.95 -10.89 29.67
CA PRO A 25 -12.37 -10.63 29.92
C PRO A 25 -12.68 -9.15 30.20
N ILE A 26 -11.67 -8.36 30.60
CA ILE A 26 -11.83 -6.94 30.94
C ILE A 26 -11.47 -6.00 29.77
N ALA A 27 -11.01 -6.52 28.64
CA ALA A 27 -10.70 -5.70 27.48
C ALA A 27 -12.00 -5.10 26.90
N PRO A 28 -11.98 -3.78 26.54
CA PRO A 28 -13.15 -3.14 25.93
C PRO A 28 -13.58 -3.86 24.66
N VAL A 29 -14.89 -4.02 24.45
CA VAL A 29 -15.43 -4.65 23.24
C VAL A 29 -14.95 -3.91 21.98
N THR A 30 -14.98 -2.57 22.01
CA THR A 30 -14.48 -1.74 20.91
C THR A 30 -13.02 -1.96 20.56
N PHE A 31 -12.20 -2.38 21.51
CA PHE A 31 -10.81 -2.77 21.23
C PHE A 31 -10.76 -4.18 20.64
N LYS A 32 -11.56 -5.11 21.14
CA LYS A 32 -11.64 -6.47 20.59
C LYS A 32 -12.07 -6.48 19.12
N ASP A 33 -12.97 -5.58 18.75
CA ASP A 33 -13.45 -5.43 17.36
C ASP A 33 -12.33 -5.06 16.39
N ILE A 34 -11.25 -4.46 16.86
CA ILE A 34 -10.13 -4.03 16.01
C ILE A 34 -8.83 -4.83 16.19
N VAL A 35 -8.82 -5.85 17.05
CA VAL A 35 -7.59 -6.62 17.35
C VAL A 35 -6.99 -7.25 16.11
N THR A 36 -7.82 -7.83 15.24
CA THR A 36 -7.37 -8.45 13.99
C THR A 36 -6.77 -7.42 13.02
N TYR A 37 -7.37 -6.24 12.91
CA TYR A 37 -6.82 -5.11 12.16
C TYR A 37 -5.47 -4.63 12.74
N GLU A 38 -5.39 -4.42 14.06
CA GLU A 38 -4.17 -3.99 14.72
C GLU A 38 -3.05 -5.04 14.65
N ARG A 39 -3.42 -6.34 14.67
CA ARG A 39 -2.48 -7.45 14.45
C ARG A 39 -1.88 -7.38 13.04
N ALA A 40 -2.71 -7.27 12.02
CA ALA A 40 -2.23 -7.15 10.64
C ALA A 40 -1.32 -5.94 10.45
N LYS A 41 -1.71 -4.78 10.99
CA LYS A 41 -0.92 -3.56 10.96
C LYS A 41 0.46 -3.73 11.62
N THR A 42 0.52 -4.45 12.74
CA THR A 42 1.78 -4.75 13.45
C THR A 42 2.65 -5.72 12.65
N LEU A 43 2.05 -6.77 12.10
CA LEU A 43 2.75 -7.74 11.24
C LEU A 43 3.34 -7.07 10.00
N LEU A 44 2.58 -6.23 9.30
CA LEU A 44 3.09 -5.51 8.14
C LEU A 44 4.20 -4.52 8.50
N ALA A 45 4.10 -3.85 9.65
CA ALA A 45 5.17 -2.97 10.13
C ALA A 45 6.46 -3.74 10.44
N SER A 46 6.38 -4.97 10.95
CA SER A 46 7.54 -5.81 11.28
C SER A 46 8.35 -6.25 10.05
N LEU A 47 7.78 -6.22 8.84
CA LEU A 47 8.49 -6.58 7.61
C LEU A 47 9.74 -5.72 7.37
N ALA A 48 9.77 -4.49 7.89
CA ALA A 48 10.91 -3.58 7.74
C ALA A 48 12.21 -4.11 8.36
N VAL A 49 12.12 -4.94 9.38
CA VAL A 49 13.27 -5.47 10.13
C VAL A 49 13.58 -6.95 9.85
N VAL A 50 12.67 -7.67 9.20
CA VAL A 50 12.84 -9.07 8.85
C VAL A 50 13.60 -9.18 7.52
N ARG A 51 14.57 -10.11 7.44
CA ARG A 51 15.38 -10.35 6.23
C ARG A 51 15.20 -11.77 5.67
N GLU A 52 14.79 -12.68 6.52
CA GLU A 52 14.63 -14.08 6.16
C GLU A 52 13.32 -14.27 5.38
N ARG A 53 13.43 -14.76 4.14
CA ARG A 53 12.30 -14.88 3.21
C ARG A 53 11.15 -15.72 3.77
N VAL A 54 11.46 -16.88 4.34
CA VAL A 54 10.44 -17.79 4.91
C VAL A 54 9.65 -17.08 6.02
N LYS A 55 10.32 -16.24 6.82
CA LYS A 55 9.65 -15.42 7.85
C LYS A 55 8.80 -14.32 7.23
N LEU A 56 9.29 -13.64 6.18
CA LEU A 56 8.52 -12.63 5.45
C LEU A 56 7.21 -13.22 4.90
N GLU A 57 7.28 -14.38 4.24
CA GLU A 57 6.11 -15.08 3.72
C GLU A 57 5.12 -15.48 4.83
N SER A 58 5.61 -16.03 5.93
CA SER A 58 4.79 -16.39 7.10
C SER A 58 4.10 -15.18 7.74
N ILE A 59 4.81 -14.04 7.84
CA ILE A 59 4.24 -12.78 8.35
C ILE A 59 3.14 -12.27 7.41
N LEU A 60 3.37 -12.30 6.09
CA LEU A 60 2.38 -11.89 5.09
C LEU A 60 1.14 -12.78 5.13
N ASP A 61 1.30 -14.11 5.29
CA ASP A 61 0.18 -15.04 5.44
C ASP A 61 -0.66 -14.73 6.68
N SER A 62 0.01 -14.49 7.81
CA SER A 62 -0.65 -14.15 9.07
C SER A 62 -1.35 -12.78 9.01
N ALA A 63 -0.75 -11.80 8.31
CA ALA A 63 -1.34 -10.49 8.11
C ALA A 63 -2.56 -10.57 7.19
N GLU A 64 -2.49 -11.36 6.11
CA GLU A 64 -3.62 -11.59 5.19
C GLU A 64 -4.81 -12.20 5.91
N GLN A 65 -4.60 -13.27 6.67
CA GLN A 65 -5.65 -13.91 7.46
C GLN A 65 -6.31 -12.92 8.44
N SER A 66 -5.51 -12.09 9.10
CA SER A 66 -6.00 -11.09 10.04
C SER A 66 -6.82 -9.99 9.35
N LEU A 67 -6.40 -9.54 8.16
CA LEU A 67 -7.14 -8.55 7.36
C LEU A 67 -8.42 -9.13 6.78
N ASP A 68 -8.37 -10.34 6.22
CA ASP A 68 -9.55 -11.00 5.67
C ASP A 68 -10.63 -11.21 6.74
N LEU A 69 -10.22 -11.61 7.95
CA LEU A 69 -11.14 -11.73 9.08
C LEU A 69 -11.78 -10.40 9.43
N PHE A 70 -10.98 -9.33 9.60
CA PHE A 70 -11.49 -8.00 9.90
C PHE A 70 -12.45 -7.49 8.82
N ILE A 71 -12.06 -7.59 7.54
CA ILE A 71 -12.85 -7.12 6.39
C ILE A 71 -14.18 -7.88 6.28
N THR A 72 -14.19 -9.17 6.63
CA THR A 72 -15.38 -10.00 6.55
C THR A 72 -16.36 -9.72 7.69
N GLU A 73 -15.84 -9.59 8.91
CA GLU A 73 -16.67 -9.45 10.12
C GLU A 73 -17.11 -8.01 10.38
N HIS A 74 -16.33 -7.01 9.93
CA HIS A 74 -16.51 -5.60 10.28
C HIS A 74 -16.77 -4.68 9.07
N ARG A 75 -17.62 -5.11 8.12
CA ARG A 75 -17.87 -4.44 6.83
C ARG A 75 -18.28 -2.96 6.93
N THR A 76 -18.91 -2.56 8.03
CA THR A 76 -19.37 -1.18 8.26
C THR A 76 -18.49 -0.39 9.23
N HIS A 77 -17.38 -0.98 9.68
CA HIS A 77 -16.49 -0.35 10.65
C HIS A 77 -15.77 0.88 10.03
N PRO A 78 -15.56 1.97 10.79
CA PRO A 78 -14.86 3.16 10.30
C PRO A 78 -13.48 2.89 9.72
N LEU A 79 -12.74 1.89 10.25
CA LEU A 79 -11.42 1.47 9.78
C LEU A 79 -11.44 0.59 8.52
N MET A 80 -12.62 0.28 7.97
CA MET A 80 -12.73 -0.59 6.80
C MET A 80 -11.91 -0.09 5.60
N GLY A 81 -11.93 1.22 5.36
CA GLY A 81 -11.13 1.82 4.29
C GLY A 81 -9.63 1.65 4.51
N GLU A 82 -9.16 1.83 5.76
CA GLU A 82 -7.74 1.63 6.11
C GLU A 82 -7.32 0.16 6.03
N ALA A 83 -8.17 -0.75 6.49
CA ALA A 83 -7.94 -2.18 6.38
C ALA A 83 -7.80 -2.63 4.91
N THR A 84 -8.64 -2.08 4.05
CA THR A 84 -8.60 -2.35 2.60
C THR A 84 -7.31 -1.81 1.96
N GLU A 85 -6.84 -0.63 2.37
CA GLU A 85 -5.54 -0.09 1.92
C GLU A 85 -4.36 -0.92 2.43
N LEU A 86 -4.40 -1.38 3.69
CA LEU A 86 -3.39 -2.29 4.22
C LEU A 86 -3.35 -3.60 3.43
N PHE A 87 -4.51 -4.11 3.01
CA PHE A 87 -4.60 -5.30 2.17
C PHE A 87 -3.95 -5.07 0.80
N ALA A 88 -4.16 -3.90 0.17
CA ALA A 88 -3.47 -3.54 -1.06
C ALA A 88 -1.95 -3.48 -0.89
N ASN A 89 -1.46 -2.88 0.21
CA ASN A 89 -0.04 -2.83 0.53
C ASN A 89 0.56 -4.23 0.76
N LEU A 90 -0.19 -5.14 1.39
CA LEU A 90 0.21 -6.53 1.54
C LEU A 90 0.38 -7.22 0.17
N LEU A 91 -0.57 -7.02 -0.73
CA LEU A 91 -0.50 -7.58 -2.10
C LEU A 91 0.72 -7.06 -2.87
N ILE A 92 1.03 -5.77 -2.73
CA ILE A 92 2.24 -5.18 -3.31
C ILE A 92 3.48 -5.86 -2.73
N LYS A 93 3.56 -6.01 -1.40
CA LYS A 93 4.73 -6.62 -0.77
C LYS A 93 4.93 -8.07 -1.20
N ARG A 94 3.86 -8.86 -1.36
CA ARG A 94 3.95 -10.20 -1.96
C ARG A 94 4.48 -10.17 -3.39
N ALA A 95 3.98 -9.25 -4.20
CA ALA A 95 4.41 -9.12 -5.58
C ALA A 95 5.90 -8.72 -5.68
N GLU A 96 6.38 -7.82 -4.81
CA GLU A 96 7.79 -7.47 -4.71
C GLU A 96 8.66 -8.69 -4.38
N LEU A 97 8.29 -9.47 -3.35
CA LEU A 97 9.02 -10.69 -2.98
C LEU A 97 9.06 -11.73 -4.12
N ASN A 98 7.96 -11.87 -4.87
CA ASN A 98 7.94 -12.72 -6.04
C ASN A 98 8.89 -12.21 -7.14
N GLN A 99 8.92 -10.89 -7.40
CA GLN A 99 9.81 -10.30 -8.39
C GLN A 99 11.28 -10.41 -7.97
N GLU A 100 11.60 -10.19 -6.69
CA GLU A 100 12.94 -10.44 -6.16
C GLU A 100 13.38 -11.90 -6.42
N GLN A 101 12.46 -12.87 -6.25
CA GLN A 101 12.76 -14.29 -6.53
C GLN A 101 12.96 -14.61 -8.02
N VAL A 102 12.29 -13.87 -8.90
CA VAL A 102 12.51 -14.02 -10.35
C VAL A 102 13.94 -13.69 -10.74
N ASP A 103 14.56 -12.74 -10.04
CA ASP A 103 15.93 -12.28 -10.28
C ASP A 103 16.99 -13.19 -9.63
N ASP A 104 16.60 -14.15 -8.76
CA ASP A 104 17.51 -15.09 -8.13
C ASP A 104 18.13 -16.03 -9.17
N GLU A 105 19.46 -16.27 -9.05
CA GLU A 105 20.17 -17.21 -9.89
C GLU A 105 19.68 -18.65 -9.67
N GLY A 106 19.46 -19.39 -10.76
CA GLY A 106 19.08 -20.81 -10.71
C GLY A 106 17.58 -21.09 -10.60
N VAL A 107 16.73 -20.09 -10.51
CA VAL A 107 15.27 -20.29 -10.56
C VAL A 107 14.84 -20.72 -11.97
N ALA A 108 14.16 -21.88 -12.07
CA ALA A 108 13.71 -22.43 -13.35
C ALA A 108 12.70 -21.49 -14.03
N GLU A 109 12.77 -21.37 -15.36
CA GLU A 109 11.95 -20.45 -16.15
C GLU A 109 10.43 -20.63 -15.91
N GLY A 110 9.95 -21.85 -15.76
CA GLY A 110 8.55 -22.11 -15.44
C GLY A 110 8.11 -21.56 -14.09
N ILE A 111 9.03 -21.55 -13.09
CA ILE A 111 8.77 -20.94 -11.77
C ILE A 111 8.76 -19.43 -11.91
N LYS A 112 9.70 -18.83 -12.64
CA LYS A 112 9.73 -17.38 -12.91
C LYS A 112 8.42 -16.89 -13.52
N GLN A 113 7.94 -17.59 -14.53
CA GLN A 113 6.67 -17.24 -15.19
C GLN A 113 5.47 -17.35 -14.24
N SER A 114 5.43 -18.34 -13.36
CA SER A 114 4.38 -18.47 -12.34
C SER A 114 4.43 -17.30 -11.35
N LEU A 115 5.61 -16.97 -10.83
CA LEU A 115 5.81 -15.87 -9.91
C LEU A 115 5.39 -14.51 -10.52
N LEU A 116 5.75 -14.26 -11.79
CA LEU A 116 5.33 -13.06 -12.51
C LEU A 116 3.82 -13.03 -12.75
N ALA A 117 3.18 -14.17 -13.02
CA ALA A 117 1.74 -14.25 -13.18
C ALA A 117 1.00 -13.95 -11.87
N ASP A 118 1.49 -14.48 -10.74
CA ASP A 118 0.95 -14.21 -9.42
C ASP A 118 1.14 -12.74 -9.02
N SER A 119 2.32 -12.16 -9.28
CA SER A 119 2.58 -10.73 -9.08
C SER A 119 1.61 -9.86 -9.87
N ARG A 120 1.35 -10.19 -11.14
CA ARG A 120 0.36 -9.46 -11.97
C ARG A 120 -1.03 -9.49 -11.36
N LYS A 121 -1.47 -10.66 -10.88
CA LYS A 121 -2.77 -10.80 -10.22
C LYS A 121 -2.86 -9.94 -8.97
N GLN A 122 -1.84 -9.98 -8.13
CA GLN A 122 -1.77 -9.23 -6.87
C GLN A 122 -1.74 -7.71 -7.13
N LEU A 123 -0.90 -7.24 -8.05
CA LEU A 123 -0.76 -5.81 -8.37
C LEU A 123 -2.01 -5.26 -9.08
N LYS A 124 -2.67 -6.03 -9.95
CA LYS A 124 -3.96 -5.63 -10.53
C LYS A 124 -5.03 -5.45 -9.44
N LYS A 125 -5.11 -6.37 -8.48
CA LYS A 125 -6.03 -6.26 -7.35
C LYS A 125 -5.70 -5.07 -6.46
N ALA A 126 -4.43 -4.81 -6.18
CA ALA A 126 -3.99 -3.64 -5.43
C ALA A 126 -4.35 -2.32 -6.14
N ASN A 127 -4.15 -2.22 -7.46
CA ASN A 127 -4.55 -1.06 -8.26
C ASN A 127 -6.07 -0.83 -8.24
N GLU A 128 -6.87 -1.88 -8.35
CA GLU A 128 -8.33 -1.80 -8.24
C GLU A 128 -8.74 -1.26 -6.86
N ILE A 129 -8.15 -1.77 -5.79
CA ILE A 129 -8.41 -1.31 -4.42
C ILE A 129 -8.07 0.17 -4.28
N PHE A 130 -6.87 0.59 -4.66
CA PHE A 130 -6.48 2.00 -4.58
C PHE A 130 -7.34 2.91 -5.46
N GLY A 131 -7.77 2.44 -6.63
CA GLY A 131 -8.71 3.15 -7.50
C GLY A 131 -10.04 3.42 -6.80
N ASN A 132 -10.62 2.40 -6.16
CA ASN A 132 -11.87 2.49 -5.41
C ASN A 132 -11.72 3.40 -4.18
N VAL A 133 -10.64 3.25 -3.43
CA VAL A 133 -10.34 4.11 -2.26
C VAL A 133 -10.16 5.56 -2.69
N ARG A 134 -9.45 5.83 -3.79
CA ARG A 134 -9.29 7.18 -4.34
C ARG A 134 -10.63 7.84 -4.62
N GLU A 135 -11.54 7.13 -5.28
CA GLU A 135 -12.84 7.68 -5.62
C GLU A 135 -13.72 7.89 -4.38
N ASP A 136 -13.73 6.95 -3.42
CA ASP A 136 -14.47 7.10 -2.16
C ASP A 136 -13.99 8.33 -1.37
N ILE A 137 -12.67 8.49 -1.21
CA ILE A 137 -12.12 9.65 -0.48
C ILE A 137 -12.44 10.95 -1.22
N LYS A 138 -12.34 10.97 -2.55
CA LYS A 138 -12.71 12.14 -3.35
C LYS A 138 -14.15 12.54 -3.13
N GLN A 139 -15.09 11.59 -3.10
CA GLN A 139 -16.50 11.85 -2.81
C GLN A 139 -16.70 12.39 -1.40
N LYS A 140 -15.97 11.86 -0.39
CA LYS A 140 -16.00 12.37 0.99
C LYS A 140 -15.49 13.81 1.08
N ILE A 141 -14.41 14.15 0.38
CA ILE A 141 -13.87 15.52 0.29
C ILE A 141 -14.92 16.47 -0.33
N LEU A 142 -15.57 16.07 -1.41
CA LEU A 142 -16.57 16.90 -2.11
C LEU A 142 -17.83 17.18 -1.29
N ARG A 143 -18.18 16.31 -0.33
CA ARG A 143 -19.34 16.49 0.56
C ARG A 143 -19.10 17.49 1.70
N ILE A 144 -17.86 17.82 2.00
CA ILE A 144 -17.51 18.78 3.06
C ILE A 144 -17.28 20.15 2.40
N ASP A 145 -17.99 21.17 2.88
CA ASP A 145 -17.75 22.54 2.44
C ASP A 145 -16.31 22.95 2.80
N SER A 146 -15.52 23.29 1.79
CA SER A 146 -14.12 23.70 1.95
C SER A 146 -13.95 24.95 2.82
N LYS A 147 -15.02 25.76 2.99
CA LYS A 147 -15.08 26.97 3.82
C LYS A 147 -15.69 26.71 5.19
N THR A 148 -15.97 25.45 5.55
CA THR A 148 -16.56 25.13 6.86
C THR A 148 -15.78 25.75 8.00
N THR A 149 -16.47 26.27 9.00
CA THR A 149 -15.88 26.79 10.25
C THR A 149 -15.87 25.75 11.36
N ASP A 150 -16.60 24.63 11.18
CA ASP A 150 -16.65 23.53 12.14
C ASP A 150 -15.27 22.87 12.29
N PRO A 151 -14.70 22.86 13.52
CA PRO A 151 -13.37 22.30 13.76
C PRO A 151 -13.28 20.79 13.44
N GLN A 152 -14.35 20.03 13.70
CA GLN A 152 -14.37 18.58 13.43
C GLN A 152 -14.35 18.31 11.92
N LEU A 153 -15.20 19.02 11.16
CA LEU A 153 -15.21 18.90 9.70
C LEU A 153 -13.89 19.36 9.05
N LYS A 154 -13.24 20.40 9.62
CA LYS A 154 -11.90 20.82 9.16
C LYS A 154 -10.86 19.72 9.36
N THR A 155 -10.85 19.10 10.53
CA THR A 155 -9.93 17.99 10.84
C THR A 155 -10.16 16.82 9.88
N MET A 156 -11.42 16.38 9.73
CA MET A 156 -11.78 15.31 8.79
C MET A 156 -11.37 15.64 7.35
N LEU A 157 -11.61 16.86 6.90
CA LEU A 157 -11.22 17.29 5.55
C LEU A 157 -9.70 17.25 5.36
N GLY A 158 -8.94 17.64 6.40
CA GLY A 158 -7.48 17.54 6.43
C GLY A 158 -7.00 16.12 6.29
N GLU A 159 -7.56 15.20 7.08
CA GLU A 159 -7.24 13.76 7.05
C GLU A 159 -7.57 13.15 5.68
N TYR A 160 -8.75 13.42 5.12
CA TYR A 160 -9.11 12.94 3.78
C TYR A 160 -8.18 13.47 2.69
N ARG A 161 -7.74 14.72 2.76
CA ARG A 161 -6.79 15.29 1.79
C ARG A 161 -5.42 14.62 1.85
N VAL A 162 -4.90 14.37 3.05
CA VAL A 162 -3.63 13.66 3.24
C VAL A 162 -3.74 12.24 2.68
N ARG A 163 -4.80 11.53 3.00
CA ARG A 163 -5.04 10.17 2.54
C ARG A 163 -5.25 10.10 1.02
N TYR A 164 -6.00 11.05 0.45
CA TYR A 164 -6.17 11.18 -1.01
C TYR A 164 -4.83 11.37 -1.73
N MET A 165 -3.97 12.22 -1.18
CA MET A 165 -2.63 12.47 -1.70
C MET A 165 -1.78 11.20 -1.67
N GLN A 166 -1.83 10.43 -0.57
CA GLN A 166 -1.11 9.17 -0.43
C GLN A 166 -1.57 8.13 -1.47
N VAL A 167 -2.86 7.94 -1.63
CA VAL A 167 -3.41 7.00 -2.61
C VAL A 167 -3.04 7.40 -4.04
N ARG A 168 -2.99 8.71 -4.34
CA ARG A 168 -2.53 9.21 -5.63
C ARG A 168 -1.05 8.96 -5.92
N LEU A 169 -0.22 8.73 -4.91
CA LEU A 169 1.16 8.26 -5.07
C LEU A 169 1.22 6.73 -5.22
N ASN A 170 0.42 6.01 -4.43
CA ASN A 170 0.46 4.55 -4.44
C ASN A 170 -0.02 3.95 -5.77
N LEU A 171 -1.00 4.55 -6.42
CA LEU A 171 -1.54 4.07 -7.70
C LEU A 171 -0.46 3.98 -8.80
N PRO A 172 0.21 5.07 -9.19
CA PRO A 172 1.23 4.99 -10.23
C PRO A 172 2.44 4.16 -9.81
N GLN A 173 2.79 4.13 -8.53
CA GLN A 173 3.86 3.24 -8.04
C GLN A 173 3.50 1.76 -8.26
N THR A 174 2.26 1.36 -7.91
CA THR A 174 1.78 -0.01 -8.15
C THR A 174 1.70 -0.32 -9.65
N THR A 175 1.38 0.69 -10.48
CA THR A 175 1.36 0.55 -11.94
C THR A 175 2.77 0.35 -12.52
N LEU A 176 3.80 1.02 -11.98
CA LEU A 176 5.21 0.76 -12.34
C LEU A 176 5.67 -0.65 -11.99
N LEU A 177 5.30 -1.14 -10.80
CA LEU A 177 5.58 -2.51 -10.38
C LEU A 177 4.88 -3.51 -11.31
N LEU A 178 3.62 -3.25 -11.66
CA LEU A 178 2.86 -4.08 -12.59
C LEU A 178 3.51 -4.12 -13.97
N ALA A 179 3.98 -2.99 -14.48
CA ALA A 179 4.71 -2.91 -15.75
C ALA A 179 5.96 -3.80 -15.73
N GLY A 180 6.68 -3.84 -14.59
CA GLY A 180 7.87 -4.69 -14.41
C GLY A 180 7.60 -6.19 -14.52
N THR A 181 6.34 -6.63 -14.41
CA THR A 181 5.98 -8.05 -14.57
C THR A 181 5.84 -8.50 -16.03
N TYR A 182 5.87 -7.59 -16.99
CA TYR A 182 5.78 -7.88 -18.41
C TYR A 182 7.17 -7.77 -19.07
N PRO A 183 7.44 -8.56 -20.13
CA PRO A 183 8.69 -8.48 -20.87
C PRO A 183 8.97 -7.06 -21.43
N GLU A 184 10.22 -6.74 -21.61
CA GLU A 184 10.62 -5.52 -22.33
C GLU A 184 10.03 -5.50 -23.73
N GLY A 185 9.55 -4.32 -24.18
CA GLY A 185 8.91 -4.14 -25.48
C GLY A 185 7.48 -4.70 -25.58
N ALA A 186 6.92 -5.30 -24.52
CA ALA A 186 5.52 -5.72 -24.55
C ALA A 186 4.59 -4.49 -24.57
N PRO A 187 3.54 -4.48 -25.44
CA PRO A 187 2.62 -3.34 -25.53
C PRO A 187 1.95 -2.98 -24.21
N GLU A 188 1.64 -3.99 -23.39
CA GLU A 188 1.05 -3.82 -22.06
C GLU A 188 2.00 -3.10 -21.11
N ARG A 189 3.30 -3.43 -21.17
CA ARG A 189 4.35 -2.76 -20.37
C ARG A 189 4.43 -1.29 -20.74
N GLU A 190 4.55 -0.98 -22.03
CA GLU A 190 4.65 0.40 -22.52
C GLU A 190 3.43 1.24 -22.17
N LYS A 191 2.24 0.66 -22.25
CA LYS A 191 1.00 1.29 -21.82
C LYS A 191 1.03 1.63 -20.33
N LEU A 192 1.35 0.65 -19.47
CA LEU A 192 1.39 0.83 -18.03
C LEU A 192 2.46 1.86 -17.61
N LEU A 193 3.63 1.84 -18.23
CA LEU A 193 4.68 2.82 -17.98
C LEU A 193 4.23 4.24 -18.34
N THR A 194 3.51 4.39 -19.46
CA THR A 194 2.96 5.68 -19.87
C THR A 194 1.89 6.17 -18.89
N GLU A 195 0.96 5.31 -18.49
CA GLU A 195 -0.06 5.62 -17.49
C GLU A 195 0.55 6.07 -16.15
N ALA A 196 1.59 5.37 -15.68
CA ALA A 196 2.27 5.72 -14.43
C ALA A 196 2.97 7.09 -14.51
N VAL A 197 3.68 7.36 -15.61
CA VAL A 197 4.35 8.65 -15.85
C VAL A 197 3.34 9.80 -15.89
N ASP A 198 2.21 9.63 -16.57
CA ASP A 198 1.15 10.64 -16.66
C ASP A 198 0.52 10.94 -15.28
N GLU A 199 0.23 9.88 -14.50
CA GLU A 199 -0.31 10.04 -13.14
C GLU A 199 0.70 10.72 -12.20
N PHE A 200 1.99 10.33 -12.20
CA PHE A 200 3.03 11.01 -11.41
C PHE A 200 3.20 12.47 -11.82
N THR A 201 3.14 12.77 -13.12
CA THR A 201 3.16 14.15 -13.63
C THR A 201 2.00 14.96 -13.05
N GLY A 202 0.80 14.38 -13.03
CA GLY A 202 -0.38 14.98 -12.43
C GLY A 202 -0.24 15.20 -10.92
N VAL A 203 0.34 14.25 -10.20
CA VAL A 203 0.61 14.37 -8.75
C VAL A 203 1.63 15.47 -8.48
N ARG A 204 2.76 15.45 -9.17
CA ARG A 204 3.83 16.44 -9.03
C ARG A 204 3.31 17.86 -9.28
N LYS A 205 2.49 18.06 -10.31
CA LYS A 205 1.87 19.35 -10.63
C LYS A 205 0.87 19.80 -9.56
N ALA A 206 0.06 18.89 -9.03
CA ALA A 206 -0.98 19.20 -8.06
C ALA A 206 -0.44 19.51 -6.66
N TYR A 207 0.73 18.95 -6.29
CA TYR A 207 1.24 18.99 -4.92
C TYR A 207 2.61 19.69 -4.80
N GLN A 208 2.88 20.70 -5.61
CA GLN A 208 4.15 21.45 -5.58
C GLN A 208 4.49 22.06 -4.22
N ALA A 209 3.49 22.46 -3.43
CA ALA A 209 3.68 23.01 -2.09
C ALA A 209 3.96 21.93 -1.01
N PHE A 210 3.77 20.66 -1.32
CA PHE A 210 3.96 19.54 -0.39
C PHE A 210 5.26 18.81 -0.72
N GLN A 211 6.37 19.27 -0.15
CA GLN A 211 7.73 18.83 -0.51
C GLN A 211 7.89 17.29 -0.58
N GLY A 212 7.40 16.55 0.43
CA GLY A 212 7.50 15.08 0.45
C GLY A 212 6.78 14.43 -0.73
N THR A 213 5.53 14.83 -1.01
CA THR A 213 4.74 14.28 -2.12
C THR A 213 5.33 14.68 -3.46
N PHE A 214 5.77 15.94 -3.60
CA PHE A 214 6.45 16.42 -4.80
C PHE A 214 7.72 15.62 -5.09
N PHE A 215 8.53 15.38 -4.06
CA PHE A 215 9.76 14.59 -4.19
C PHE A 215 9.48 13.14 -4.58
N LEU A 216 8.53 12.47 -3.92
CA LEU A 216 8.15 11.09 -4.24
C LEU A 216 7.58 10.97 -5.66
N ALA A 217 6.77 11.93 -6.10
CA ALA A 217 6.28 11.94 -7.47
C ALA A 217 7.41 12.18 -8.49
N THR A 218 8.38 13.02 -8.14
CA THR A 218 9.57 13.27 -8.98
C THR A 218 10.43 12.01 -9.11
N LEU A 219 10.65 11.29 -8.00
CA LEU A 219 11.36 10.00 -8.02
C LEU A 219 10.61 8.95 -8.86
N GLY A 220 9.28 8.88 -8.73
CA GLY A 220 8.45 7.99 -9.55
C GLY A 220 8.52 8.32 -11.06
N LEU A 221 8.64 9.60 -11.41
CA LEU A 221 8.87 10.03 -12.80
C LEU A 221 10.23 9.56 -13.30
N ALA A 222 11.31 9.78 -12.54
CA ALA A 222 12.64 9.32 -12.89
C ALA A 222 12.65 7.80 -13.14
N GLU A 223 12.06 7.02 -12.22
CA GLU A 223 11.92 5.57 -12.36
C GLU A 223 11.12 5.18 -13.60
N GLY A 224 9.97 5.83 -13.83
CA GLY A 224 9.11 5.57 -14.98
C GLY A 224 9.82 5.80 -16.32
N TYR A 225 10.53 6.93 -16.45
CA TYR A 225 11.31 7.22 -17.65
C TYR A 225 12.50 6.26 -17.82
N ALA A 226 13.20 5.91 -16.74
CA ALA A 226 14.29 4.92 -16.80
C ALA A 226 13.77 3.56 -17.29
N LYS A 227 12.63 3.09 -16.78
CA LYS A 227 11.99 1.84 -17.22
C LYS A 227 11.48 1.87 -18.67
N LYS A 228 11.20 3.06 -19.22
CA LYS A 228 10.89 3.28 -20.65
C LYS A 228 12.14 3.34 -21.52
N GLY A 229 13.35 3.27 -20.96
CA GLY A 229 14.60 3.45 -21.68
C GLY A 229 14.90 4.91 -22.05
N ASN A 230 14.14 5.87 -21.55
CA ASN A 230 14.33 7.30 -21.79
C ASN A 230 15.21 7.88 -20.67
N ILE A 231 16.52 7.61 -20.77
CA ILE A 231 17.48 7.98 -19.73
C ILE A 231 17.64 9.51 -19.62
N ASP A 232 17.58 10.24 -20.73
CA ASP A 232 17.72 11.70 -20.73
C ASP A 232 16.61 12.37 -19.90
N ASP A 233 15.35 11.96 -20.11
CA ASP A 233 14.23 12.44 -19.29
C ASP A 233 14.32 11.96 -17.83
N ALA A 234 14.78 10.73 -17.59
CA ALA A 234 14.97 10.23 -16.23
C ALA A 234 15.97 11.06 -15.41
N LEU A 235 17.03 11.58 -16.06
CA LEU A 235 18.05 12.42 -15.43
C LEU A 235 17.57 13.86 -15.15
N LEU A 236 16.46 14.29 -15.74
CA LEU A 236 15.86 15.62 -15.48
C LEU A 236 15.09 15.68 -14.17
N TYR A 237 14.76 14.54 -13.61
CA TYR A 237 14.00 14.40 -12.36
C TYR A 237 14.85 13.82 -11.24
#